data_3d5740809c9ff8cf83f833bf26f0a886
#
_entry.id   3d5740809c9ff8cf83f833bf26f0a886
#
_cell.length_a   1.000
_cell.length_b   1.000
_cell.length_c   1.000
_cell.angle_alpha   90.00
_cell.angle_beta   90.00
_cell.angle_gamma   90.00
#
_symmetry.space_group_name_H-M   'P 1'
#
loop_
_entity.id
_entity.type
_entity.pdbx_description
1 polymer ?
#
loop_
_entity_poly.entity_id
_entity_poly.type
_entity_poly.pdbx_seq_one_letter_code
_entity_poly.pdbx_strand_id
1 'polypeptide(L)'
;MKKPAAVWISLLVKVAWLLGAATIVTACASAPTHYHSLAQIPQKPRSSTGEPDPTTCTFDRGAPGAPIPTDTILLAHLAVPAQANRMQLSVHQTPTRLTVYETERWAAPLADQIAAVLISDLRDTLPGLTITSDRLLTGRSAPLRLHIDIEELDALIGKEATVRARWRLSGTDAAVLETGACSSKQVLPTTDIDGLVLAWSRGLSDISSTLALSIQHWTAPSASQN
;
A
#
# COMPACT_ATOMS: atom_id res chain seq x y z
N MET A 1 55.77 -26.46 56.54
CA MET A 1 54.45 -26.70 55.92
C MET A 1 53.84 -25.36 55.56
N LYS A 2 54.03 -24.90 54.30
CA LYS A 2 53.43 -23.64 53.80
C LYS A 2 53.17 -23.81 52.29
N LYS A 3 52.03 -24.34 51.85
CA LYS A 3 51.53 -24.25 50.50
C LYS A 3 49.96 -24.52 50.46
N PRO A 4 49.09 -23.56 50.74
CA PRO A 4 47.80 -23.59 50.11
C PRO A 4 47.40 -22.29 49.38
N ALA A 5 48.12 -21.18 49.51
CA ALA A 5 47.68 -19.88 48.98
C ALA A 5 47.70 -19.84 47.43
N ALA A 6 48.66 -20.45 46.78
CA ALA A 6 48.85 -20.38 45.32
C ALA A 6 47.72 -21.09 44.53
N VAL A 7 47.14 -22.19 45.08
CA VAL A 7 46.07 -22.96 44.45
C VAL A 7 44.75 -22.17 44.45
N TRP A 8 44.47 -21.46 45.54
CA TRP A 8 43.24 -20.66 45.68
C TRP A 8 43.25 -19.44 44.73
N ILE A 9 44.42 -18.79 44.58
CA ILE A 9 44.55 -17.65 43.64
C ILE A 9 44.34 -18.13 42.19
N SER A 10 44.90 -19.27 41.81
CA SER A 10 44.70 -19.81 40.47
C SER A 10 43.25 -20.21 40.18
N LEU A 11 42.52 -20.68 41.18
CA LEU A 11 41.10 -21.01 41.05
C LEU A 11 40.23 -19.77 40.91
N LEU A 12 40.47 -18.73 41.69
CA LEU A 12 39.77 -17.47 41.62
C LEU A 12 39.96 -16.76 40.27
N VAL A 13 41.17 -16.76 39.71
CA VAL A 13 41.43 -16.21 38.39
C VAL A 13 40.69 -16.96 37.29
N LYS A 14 40.64 -18.27 37.33
CA LYS A 14 39.88 -19.10 36.36
C LYS A 14 38.37 -18.87 36.44
N VAL A 15 37.82 -18.74 37.64
CA VAL A 15 36.39 -18.43 37.85
C VAL A 15 36.06 -17.00 37.37
N ALA A 16 36.93 -16.01 37.60
CA ALA A 16 36.74 -14.65 37.09
C ALA A 16 36.80 -14.59 35.56
N TRP A 17 37.68 -15.38 34.91
CA TRP A 17 37.72 -15.50 33.44
C TRP A 17 36.48 -16.16 32.84
N LEU A 18 35.95 -17.20 33.51
CA LEU A 18 34.72 -17.90 33.10
C LEU A 18 33.49 -17.01 33.26
N LEU A 19 33.38 -16.22 34.33
CA LEU A 19 32.31 -15.26 34.54
C LEU A 19 32.41 -14.11 33.56
N GLY A 20 33.59 -13.63 33.22
CA GLY A 20 33.82 -12.55 32.19
C GLY A 20 33.46 -13.02 30.79
N ALA A 21 33.72 -14.30 30.44
CA ALA A 21 33.36 -14.86 29.14
C ALA A 21 31.85 -15.07 28.97
N ALA A 22 31.13 -15.38 30.05
CA ALA A 22 29.69 -15.60 30.00
C ALA A 22 28.87 -14.31 29.76
N THR A 23 29.40 -13.14 30.08
CA THR A 23 28.70 -11.84 29.87
C THR A 23 28.76 -11.32 28.42
N ILE A 24 29.65 -11.85 27.58
CA ILE A 24 29.82 -11.39 26.19
C ILE A 24 28.78 -12.01 25.23
N VAL A 25 28.13 -13.10 25.59
CA VAL A 25 27.22 -13.85 24.71
C VAL A 25 25.80 -13.25 24.66
N THR A 26 25.42 -12.35 25.56
CA THR A 26 24.06 -11.79 25.63
C THR A 26 23.84 -10.54 24.78
N ALA A 27 24.82 -10.05 24.02
CA ALA A 27 24.80 -8.72 23.35
C ALA A 27 24.20 -8.69 21.94
N CYS A 28 23.68 -9.79 21.38
CA CYS A 28 23.18 -9.83 19.99
C CYS A 28 21.72 -10.28 19.87
N ALA A 29 20.83 -9.79 20.74
CA ALA A 29 19.40 -9.93 20.48
C ALA A 29 18.97 -8.78 19.53
N SER A 30 18.97 -9.02 18.22
CA SER A 30 18.31 -8.12 17.28
C SER A 30 16.83 -8.01 17.61
N ALA A 31 16.28 -6.79 17.59
CA ALA A 31 14.85 -6.58 17.75
C ALA A 31 14.09 -7.37 16.65
N PRO A 32 12.96 -7.99 16.97
CA PRO A 32 12.17 -8.74 16.00
C PRO A 32 11.72 -7.78 14.88
N THR A 33 11.73 -8.29 13.65
CA THR A 33 11.21 -7.56 12.49
C THR A 33 9.77 -7.96 12.25
N HIS A 34 8.88 -6.97 12.13
CA HIS A 34 7.49 -7.14 11.79
C HIS A 34 7.27 -6.86 10.31
N TYR A 35 6.40 -7.65 9.69
CA TYR A 35 6.05 -7.50 8.28
C TYR A 35 4.59 -7.13 8.14
N HIS A 36 4.33 -6.09 7.36
CA HIS A 36 3.00 -5.54 7.12
C HIS A 36 2.59 -5.71 5.67
N SER A 37 1.30 -5.93 5.46
CA SER A 37 0.68 -6.01 4.16
C SER A 37 -0.55 -5.11 4.10
N LEU A 38 -0.75 -4.45 2.98
CA LEU A 38 -2.02 -3.78 2.71
C LEU A 38 -3.13 -4.82 2.63
N ALA A 39 -4.27 -4.50 3.20
CA ALA A 39 -5.44 -5.37 3.23
C ALA A 39 -6.48 -4.89 2.22
N GLN A 40 -7.15 -5.83 1.57
CA GLN A 40 -8.39 -5.55 0.87
C GLN A 40 -9.48 -5.28 1.91
N ILE A 41 -10.10 -4.11 1.84
CA ILE A 41 -11.18 -3.72 2.74
C ILE A 41 -12.50 -3.85 1.99
N PRO A 42 -13.47 -4.63 2.49
CA PRO A 42 -14.79 -4.68 1.88
C PRO A 42 -15.38 -3.27 1.75
N GLN A 43 -15.75 -2.90 0.54
CA GLN A 43 -16.27 -1.57 0.27
C GLN A 43 -17.63 -1.41 0.95
N LYS A 44 -17.73 -0.46 1.87
CA LYS A 44 -19.00 -0.09 2.47
C LYS A 44 -19.78 0.72 1.44
N PRO A 45 -21.06 0.41 1.18
CA PRO A 45 -21.90 1.29 0.38
C PRO A 45 -21.81 2.71 0.95
N ARG A 46 -21.55 3.70 0.09
CA ARG A 46 -21.53 5.10 0.54
C ARG A 46 -22.87 5.43 1.17
N SER A 47 -22.88 5.56 2.50
CA SER A 47 -24.08 5.94 3.22
C SER A 47 -24.33 7.42 2.99
N SER A 48 -25.57 7.76 2.59
CA SER A 48 -26.07 9.12 2.47
C SER A 48 -26.29 9.84 3.82
N THR A 49 -25.73 9.31 4.89
CA THR A 49 -25.80 9.88 6.24
C THR A 49 -24.72 10.94 6.35
N GLY A 50 -25.02 12.17 6.01
CA GLY A 50 -24.42 13.47 6.36
C GLY A 50 -23.03 13.61 7.01
N GLU A 51 -22.28 12.53 7.16
CA GLU A 51 -20.90 12.51 7.60
C GLU A 51 -19.99 12.98 6.43
N PRO A 52 -19.08 13.92 6.64
CA PRO A 52 -18.20 14.37 5.58
C PRO A 52 -17.45 13.16 5.00
N ASP A 53 -17.60 12.96 3.68
CA ASP A 53 -16.88 11.92 2.95
C ASP A 53 -15.36 12.18 3.13
N PRO A 54 -14.60 11.24 3.69
CA PRO A 54 -13.16 11.38 3.87
C PRO A 54 -12.43 11.50 2.52
N THR A 55 -13.14 11.33 1.40
CA THR A 55 -12.57 11.25 0.05
C THR A 55 -13.08 12.38 -0.82
N THR A 56 -12.15 13.21 -1.30
CA THR A 56 -12.42 14.28 -2.27
C THR A 56 -11.82 13.90 -3.61
N CYS A 57 -12.65 13.89 -4.67
CA CYS A 57 -12.22 13.54 -6.01
C CYS A 57 -12.61 14.60 -7.03
N THR A 58 -11.77 14.77 -8.03
CA THR A 58 -12.00 15.62 -9.19
C THR A 58 -11.80 14.80 -10.45
N PHE A 59 -12.59 15.10 -11.49
CA PHE A 59 -12.55 14.43 -12.78
C PHE A 59 -12.49 15.45 -13.88
N ASP A 60 -11.65 15.18 -14.86
CA ASP A 60 -11.64 15.89 -16.13
C ASP A 60 -11.90 14.85 -17.24
N ARG A 61 -13.11 14.86 -17.76
CA ARG A 61 -13.53 13.98 -18.84
C ARG A 61 -13.26 14.67 -20.15
N GLY A 62 -12.62 13.93 -21.04
CA GLY A 62 -12.46 14.35 -22.43
C GLY A 62 -13.80 14.56 -23.14
N ALA A 63 -13.75 14.82 -24.44
CA ALA A 63 -14.97 14.96 -25.23
C ALA A 63 -15.90 13.76 -25.04
N PRO A 64 -17.24 13.98 -24.98
CA PRO A 64 -18.20 12.89 -24.88
C PRO A 64 -17.97 11.88 -25.97
N GLY A 65 -17.61 10.65 -25.60
CA GLY A 65 -17.42 9.50 -26.49
C GLY A 65 -18.45 8.42 -26.19
N ALA A 66 -18.70 7.54 -27.16
CA ALA A 66 -19.48 6.36 -26.91
C ALA A 66 -18.71 5.42 -25.95
N PRO A 67 -19.40 4.71 -25.03
CA PRO A 67 -18.77 3.71 -24.21
C PRO A 67 -18.04 2.67 -25.06
N ILE A 68 -16.87 2.23 -24.58
CA ILE A 68 -16.03 1.28 -25.29
C ILE A 68 -16.48 -0.13 -24.92
N PRO A 69 -16.90 -0.97 -25.89
CA PRO A 69 -17.22 -2.37 -25.62
C PRO A 69 -15.94 -3.09 -25.19
N THR A 70 -15.86 -3.49 -23.95
CA THR A 70 -14.70 -4.22 -23.43
C THR A 70 -15.10 -5.08 -22.25
N ASP A 71 -14.43 -6.21 -22.14
CA ASP A 71 -14.43 -7.10 -20.99
C ASP A 71 -13.11 -7.05 -20.21
N THR A 72 -12.14 -6.26 -20.69
CA THR A 72 -10.79 -6.27 -20.15
C THR A 72 -10.23 -4.87 -19.99
N ILE A 73 -9.70 -4.60 -18.81
CA ILE A 73 -9.00 -3.36 -18.44
C ILE A 73 -7.58 -3.71 -18.01
N LEU A 74 -6.63 -3.00 -18.56
CA LEU A 74 -5.22 -3.14 -18.24
C LEU A 74 -4.80 -2.05 -17.24
N LEU A 75 -4.36 -2.45 -16.05
CA LEU A 75 -3.54 -1.57 -15.20
C LEU A 75 -2.13 -1.50 -15.82
N ALA A 76 -1.95 -0.52 -16.71
CA ALA A 76 -0.75 -0.40 -17.53
C ALA A 76 0.44 0.22 -16.77
N HIS A 77 0.14 1.04 -15.76
CA HIS A 77 1.16 1.72 -14.97
C HIS A 77 0.67 1.98 -13.55
N LEU A 78 1.55 1.75 -12.58
CA LEU A 78 1.39 2.19 -11.20
C LEU A 78 2.71 2.76 -10.70
N ALA A 79 2.71 4.02 -10.29
CA ALA A 79 3.85 4.66 -9.62
C ALA A 79 3.53 4.94 -8.15
N VAL A 80 4.57 4.90 -7.31
CA VAL A 80 4.50 5.18 -5.88
C VAL A 80 5.60 6.17 -5.51
N PRO A 81 5.37 7.12 -4.59
CA PRO A 81 6.40 8.07 -4.17
C PRO A 81 7.67 7.37 -3.71
N ALA A 82 8.82 7.87 -4.15
CA ALA A 82 10.12 7.24 -3.85
C ALA A 82 10.39 7.10 -2.35
N GLN A 83 9.89 8.03 -1.54
CA GLN A 83 10.03 7.98 -0.07
C GLN A 83 9.25 6.83 0.57
N ALA A 84 8.10 6.44 -0.02
CA ALA A 84 7.29 5.31 0.44
C ALA A 84 7.72 3.99 -0.22
N ASN A 85 8.34 4.04 -1.40
CA ASN A 85 8.73 2.87 -2.19
C ASN A 85 10.03 2.24 -1.67
N ARG A 86 10.01 1.78 -0.44
CA ARG A 86 11.11 1.09 0.25
C ARG A 86 10.58 -0.06 1.07
N MET A 87 11.47 -0.95 1.52
CA MET A 87 11.05 -2.09 2.34
C MET A 87 10.63 -1.69 3.75
N GLN A 88 11.25 -0.64 4.32
CA GLN A 88 10.91 -0.13 5.65
C GLN A 88 9.70 0.80 5.57
N LEU A 89 8.80 0.72 6.56
CA LEU A 89 7.77 1.74 6.72
C LEU A 89 8.41 3.08 7.07
N SER A 90 7.89 4.13 6.43
CA SER A 90 8.30 5.50 6.70
C SER A 90 7.09 6.40 6.77
N VAL A 91 7.04 7.25 7.81
CA VAL A 91 5.92 8.17 8.02
C VAL A 91 6.44 9.50 8.57
N HIS A 92 5.69 10.56 8.35
CA HIS A 92 5.99 11.85 8.93
C HIS A 92 5.55 11.91 10.40
N GLN A 93 6.48 12.25 11.29
CA GLN A 93 6.14 12.63 12.66
C GLN A 93 5.73 14.11 12.75
N THR A 94 6.31 14.92 11.89
CA THR A 94 5.96 16.32 11.67
C THR A 94 6.05 16.62 10.18
N PRO A 95 5.52 17.73 9.66
CA PRO A 95 5.58 18.04 8.22
C PRO A 95 6.99 18.04 7.62
N THR A 96 8.03 18.12 8.45
CA THR A 96 9.43 18.19 8.01
C THR A 96 10.30 17.04 8.51
N ARG A 97 9.74 16.12 9.32
CA ARG A 97 10.50 15.01 9.89
C ARG A 97 9.91 13.67 9.50
N LEU A 98 10.59 12.98 8.62
CA LEU A 98 10.31 11.59 8.25
C LEU A 98 11.01 10.63 9.22
N THR A 99 10.28 9.66 9.74
CA THR A 99 10.83 8.55 10.52
C THR A 99 10.76 7.28 9.70
N VAL A 100 11.87 6.56 9.64
CA VAL A 100 11.98 5.24 9.02
C VAL A 100 12.05 4.22 10.14
N TYR A 101 11.14 3.25 10.11
CA TYR A 101 11.07 2.17 11.10
C TYR A 101 11.87 0.97 10.59
N GLU A 102 13.04 0.72 11.18
CA GLU A 102 13.93 -0.34 10.73
C GLU A 102 13.37 -1.76 10.93
N THR A 103 12.53 -1.94 11.94
CA THR A 103 11.91 -3.21 12.30
C THR A 103 10.53 -3.43 11.70
N GLU A 104 9.92 -2.39 11.13
CA GLU A 104 8.60 -2.45 10.50
C GLU A 104 8.76 -2.41 8.98
N ARG A 105 8.42 -3.50 8.32
CA ARG A 105 8.71 -3.68 6.90
C ARG A 105 7.49 -4.11 6.11
N TRP A 106 7.45 -3.72 4.86
CA TRP A 106 6.50 -4.28 3.91
C TRP A 106 6.84 -5.75 3.62
N ALA A 107 5.83 -6.62 3.57
CA ALA A 107 6.00 -8.04 3.24
C ALA A 107 6.37 -8.27 1.77
N ALA A 108 6.07 -7.30 0.89
CA ALA A 108 6.41 -7.29 -0.54
C ALA A 108 6.63 -5.84 -1.00
N PRO A 109 7.18 -5.58 -2.19
CA PRO A 109 7.28 -4.23 -2.75
C PRO A 109 5.93 -3.50 -2.69
N LEU A 110 5.94 -2.27 -2.16
CA LEU A 110 4.71 -1.53 -1.89
C LEU A 110 3.87 -1.30 -3.16
N ALA A 111 4.51 -1.01 -4.29
CA ALA A 111 3.82 -0.86 -5.57
C ALA A 111 3.05 -2.14 -5.99
N ASP A 112 3.64 -3.32 -5.75
CA ASP A 112 3.00 -4.60 -6.07
C ASP A 112 1.79 -4.85 -5.14
N GLN A 113 1.89 -4.49 -3.86
CA GLN A 113 0.79 -4.61 -2.91
C GLN A 113 -0.37 -3.66 -3.25
N ILE A 114 -0.08 -2.40 -3.58
CA ILE A 114 -1.09 -1.43 -4.01
C ILE A 114 -1.78 -1.91 -5.29
N ALA A 115 -1.01 -2.38 -6.29
CA ALA A 115 -1.58 -2.93 -7.52
C ALA A 115 -2.51 -4.11 -7.23
N ALA A 116 -2.10 -5.03 -6.35
CA ALA A 116 -2.91 -6.20 -5.98
C ALA A 116 -4.23 -5.79 -5.31
N VAL A 117 -4.19 -4.85 -4.35
CA VAL A 117 -5.38 -4.34 -3.66
C VAL A 117 -6.31 -3.65 -4.65
N LEU A 118 -5.82 -2.71 -5.46
CA LEU A 118 -6.63 -1.98 -6.45
C LEU A 118 -7.28 -2.93 -7.47
N ILE A 119 -6.52 -3.89 -8.01
CA ILE A 119 -7.05 -4.89 -8.95
C ILE A 119 -8.14 -5.75 -8.28
N SER A 120 -7.93 -6.16 -7.04
CA SER A 120 -8.91 -6.97 -6.30
C SER A 120 -10.19 -6.19 -6.04
N ASP A 121 -10.07 -4.97 -5.52
CA ASP A 121 -11.21 -4.10 -5.23
C ASP A 121 -12.03 -3.78 -6.50
N LEU A 122 -11.33 -3.50 -7.61
CA LEU A 122 -11.99 -3.24 -8.89
C LEU A 122 -12.71 -4.46 -9.44
N ARG A 123 -12.14 -5.67 -9.29
CA ARG A 123 -12.81 -6.92 -9.69
C ARG A 123 -14.08 -7.17 -8.89
N ASP A 124 -14.04 -6.90 -7.59
CA ASP A 124 -15.22 -7.08 -6.72
C ASP A 124 -16.32 -6.07 -7.05
N THR A 125 -15.93 -4.84 -7.41
CA THR A 125 -16.89 -3.77 -7.71
C THR A 125 -17.42 -3.82 -9.14
N LEU A 126 -16.67 -4.40 -10.07
CA LEU A 126 -16.97 -4.46 -11.51
C LEU A 126 -17.14 -5.91 -11.98
N PRO A 127 -18.17 -6.63 -11.51
CA PRO A 127 -18.39 -8.00 -11.96
C PRO A 127 -18.64 -8.02 -13.47
N GLY A 128 -17.96 -8.93 -14.16
CA GLY A 128 -18.02 -9.05 -15.63
C GLY A 128 -16.87 -8.35 -16.37
N LEU A 129 -16.03 -7.58 -15.67
CA LEU A 129 -14.78 -7.04 -16.23
C LEU A 129 -13.57 -7.80 -15.70
N THR A 130 -12.63 -8.08 -16.61
CA THR A 130 -11.32 -8.63 -16.26
C THR A 130 -10.35 -7.47 -16.02
N ILE A 131 -9.92 -7.27 -14.80
CA ILE A 131 -8.88 -6.29 -14.46
C ILE A 131 -7.55 -7.02 -14.34
N THR A 132 -6.53 -6.58 -15.04
CA THR A 132 -5.23 -7.26 -15.05
C THR A 132 -4.06 -6.27 -15.14
N SER A 133 -2.86 -6.71 -14.77
CA SER A 133 -1.62 -5.96 -14.98
C SER A 133 -0.90 -6.46 -16.22
N ASP A 134 0.01 -5.65 -16.76
CA ASP A 134 0.77 -5.93 -17.99
C ASP A 134 1.49 -7.29 -17.98
N ARG A 135 1.94 -7.72 -16.80
CA ARG A 135 2.65 -9.00 -16.61
C ARG A 135 1.82 -10.24 -16.95
N LEU A 136 0.50 -10.12 -17.00
CA LEU A 136 -0.43 -11.23 -17.23
C LEU A 136 -1.04 -11.21 -18.63
N LEU A 137 -0.83 -10.15 -19.40
CA LEU A 137 -1.33 -10.01 -20.77
C LEU A 137 -0.38 -10.65 -21.78
N THR A 138 -0.49 -11.95 -21.96
CA THR A 138 0.14 -12.63 -23.10
C THR A 138 -0.79 -12.60 -24.30
N GLY A 139 -0.54 -11.69 -25.25
CA GLY A 139 -1.19 -11.71 -26.57
C GLY A 139 -2.61 -11.11 -26.66
N ARG A 140 -3.13 -10.50 -25.59
CA ARG A 140 -4.42 -9.78 -25.62
C ARG A 140 -4.21 -8.27 -25.64
N SER A 141 -4.91 -7.59 -26.52
CA SER A 141 -5.00 -6.12 -26.51
C SER A 141 -6.14 -5.71 -25.59
N ALA A 142 -5.84 -4.94 -24.54
CA ALA A 142 -6.87 -4.34 -23.71
C ALA A 142 -7.31 -3.00 -24.32
N PRO A 143 -8.60 -2.80 -24.64
CA PRO A 143 -9.10 -1.56 -25.23
C PRO A 143 -9.04 -0.38 -24.24
N LEU A 144 -9.07 -0.64 -22.95
CA LEU A 144 -8.94 0.38 -21.91
C LEU A 144 -7.69 0.16 -21.08
N ARG A 145 -6.94 1.24 -20.88
CA ARG A 145 -5.70 1.28 -20.10
C ARG A 145 -5.81 2.28 -18.96
N LEU A 146 -5.55 1.80 -17.76
CA LEU A 146 -5.54 2.58 -16.54
C LEU A 146 -4.09 2.84 -16.12
N HIS A 147 -3.74 4.11 -15.94
CA HIS A 147 -2.47 4.56 -15.37
C HIS A 147 -2.77 5.21 -14.03
N ILE A 148 -2.06 4.84 -12.99
CA ILE A 148 -2.25 5.37 -11.64
C ILE A 148 -0.91 5.85 -11.09
N ASP A 149 -0.90 7.06 -10.57
CA ASP A 149 0.21 7.65 -9.84
C ASP A 149 -0.26 7.91 -8.41
N ILE A 150 0.29 7.17 -7.44
CA ILE A 150 0.13 7.50 -6.02
C ILE A 150 1.05 8.69 -5.74
N GLU A 151 0.47 9.86 -5.52
CA GLU A 151 1.22 11.09 -5.25
C GLU A 151 1.62 11.22 -3.79
N GLU A 152 0.78 10.68 -2.91
CA GLU A 152 0.98 10.72 -1.46
C GLU A 152 0.48 9.41 -0.83
N LEU A 153 1.32 8.80 -0.05
CA LEU A 153 0.99 7.75 0.90
C LEU A 153 1.72 8.11 2.17
N ASP A 154 1.05 8.84 3.03
CA ASP A 154 1.64 9.41 4.23
C ASP A 154 0.68 9.34 5.41
N ALA A 155 1.21 9.56 6.60
CA ALA A 155 0.41 9.63 7.80
C ALA A 155 1.08 10.50 8.86
N LEU A 156 0.22 11.10 9.67
CA LEU A 156 0.62 11.69 10.92
C LEU A 156 0.17 10.77 12.05
N ILE A 157 1.13 10.09 12.68
CA ILE A 157 0.87 9.08 13.71
C ILE A 157 -0.05 9.66 14.80
N GLY A 158 -1.07 8.88 15.18
CA GLY A 158 -2.05 9.26 16.18
C GLY A 158 -3.12 10.24 15.71
N LYS A 159 -3.14 10.60 14.43
CA LYS A 159 -4.14 11.48 13.82
C LYS A 159 -4.80 10.87 12.60
N GLU A 160 -4.17 10.99 11.44
CA GLU A 160 -4.76 10.63 10.17
C GLU A 160 -3.73 10.06 9.20
N ALA A 161 -4.18 9.24 8.28
CA ALA A 161 -3.46 8.77 7.13
C ALA A 161 -4.05 9.41 5.86
N THR A 162 -3.19 9.77 4.93
CA THR A 162 -3.58 10.36 3.66
C THR A 162 -3.11 9.49 2.51
N VAL A 163 -4.01 9.18 1.59
CA VAL A 163 -3.70 8.59 0.29
C VAL A 163 -4.18 9.55 -0.78
N ARG A 164 -3.27 10.00 -1.64
CA ARG A 164 -3.62 10.80 -2.82
C ARG A 164 -3.15 10.08 -4.07
N ALA A 165 -4.05 9.93 -5.00
CA ALA A 165 -3.77 9.33 -6.29
C ALA A 165 -4.29 10.18 -7.43
N ARG A 166 -3.58 10.15 -8.54
CA ARG A 166 -4.03 10.63 -9.84
C ARG A 166 -4.11 9.45 -10.79
N TRP A 167 -5.07 9.49 -11.70
CA TRP A 167 -5.18 8.48 -12.73
C TRP A 167 -5.46 9.06 -14.09
N ARG A 168 -5.20 8.25 -15.08
CA ARG A 168 -5.57 8.49 -16.46
C ARG A 168 -6.13 7.22 -17.06
N LEU A 169 -7.30 7.32 -17.65
CA LEU A 169 -7.92 6.27 -18.44
C LEU A 169 -7.75 6.61 -19.92
N SER A 170 -7.26 5.68 -20.72
CA SER A 170 -7.00 5.87 -22.16
C SER A 170 -7.48 4.66 -22.96
N GLY A 171 -7.84 4.93 -24.23
CA GLY A 171 -8.17 3.90 -25.22
C GLY A 171 -6.92 3.25 -25.82
N THR A 172 -7.14 2.35 -26.78
CA THR A 172 -6.07 1.61 -27.51
C THR A 172 -5.18 2.51 -28.35
N ASP A 173 -5.71 3.60 -28.86
CA ASP A 173 -5.01 4.64 -29.64
C ASP A 173 -4.26 5.64 -28.75
N ALA A 174 -4.18 5.36 -27.45
CA ALA A 174 -3.64 6.24 -26.42
C ALA A 174 -4.41 7.57 -26.24
N ALA A 175 -5.57 7.73 -26.87
CA ALA A 175 -6.44 8.85 -26.60
C ALA A 175 -6.86 8.86 -25.13
N VAL A 176 -6.67 10.01 -24.48
CA VAL A 176 -7.07 10.20 -23.09
C VAL A 176 -8.58 10.37 -23.03
N LEU A 177 -9.25 9.48 -22.32
CA LEU A 177 -10.70 9.48 -22.13
C LEU A 177 -11.08 10.29 -20.89
N GLU A 178 -10.34 10.08 -19.81
CA GLU A 178 -10.56 10.74 -18.53
C GLU A 178 -9.25 10.85 -17.76
N THR A 179 -9.09 11.92 -17.03
CA THR A 179 -8.13 12.06 -15.94
C THR A 179 -8.86 12.40 -14.66
N GLY A 180 -8.31 11.97 -13.55
CA GLY A 180 -8.88 12.31 -12.26
C GLY A 180 -7.84 12.30 -11.15
N ALA A 181 -8.21 12.85 -10.04
CA ALA A 181 -7.43 12.86 -8.82
C ALA A 181 -8.33 12.67 -7.61
N CYS A 182 -7.90 11.85 -6.67
CA CYS A 182 -8.57 11.66 -5.38
C CYS A 182 -7.58 11.86 -4.23
N SER A 183 -8.11 12.38 -3.14
CA SER A 183 -7.46 12.42 -1.84
C SER A 183 -8.39 11.82 -0.81
N SER A 184 -7.98 10.73 -0.18
CA SER A 184 -8.69 10.11 0.94
C SER A 184 -7.91 10.34 2.23
N LYS A 185 -8.60 10.81 3.27
CA LYS A 185 -8.06 11.02 4.61
C LYS A 185 -8.78 10.12 5.59
N GLN A 186 -8.04 9.24 6.23
CA GLN A 186 -8.57 8.24 7.15
C GLN A 186 -8.07 8.51 8.57
N VAL A 187 -8.97 8.55 9.53
CA VAL A 187 -8.59 8.57 10.94
C VAL A 187 -8.00 7.20 11.29
N LEU A 188 -6.88 7.20 12.01
CA LEU A 188 -6.27 5.96 12.46
C LEU A 188 -7.18 5.28 13.49
N PRO A 189 -7.53 4.00 13.31
CA PRO A 189 -8.33 3.26 14.28
C PRO A 189 -7.57 3.00 15.58
N THR A 190 -6.25 2.88 15.50
CA THR A 190 -5.32 2.74 16.62
C THR A 190 -4.09 3.58 16.34
N THR A 191 -3.30 3.88 17.39
CA THR A 191 -2.11 4.75 17.26
C THR A 191 -0.83 4.01 16.91
N ASP A 192 -0.93 2.73 16.59
CA ASP A 192 0.18 1.86 16.20
C ASP A 192 0.34 1.76 14.67
N ILE A 193 1.33 0.99 14.24
CA ILE A 193 1.62 0.78 12.82
C ILE A 193 0.51 -0.04 12.13
N ASP A 194 -0.12 -0.98 12.83
CA ASP A 194 -1.22 -1.75 12.25
C ASP A 194 -2.43 -0.86 11.94
N GLY A 195 -2.77 0.05 12.85
CA GLY A 195 -3.81 1.06 12.60
C GLY A 195 -3.49 1.98 11.43
N LEU A 196 -2.22 2.32 11.26
CA LEU A 196 -1.75 3.10 10.13
C LEU A 196 -1.93 2.35 8.81
N VAL A 197 -1.45 1.11 8.72
CA VAL A 197 -1.58 0.27 7.51
C VAL A 197 -3.05 0.03 7.16
N LEU A 198 -3.89 -0.17 8.17
CA LEU A 198 -5.34 -0.31 7.98
C LEU A 198 -5.98 0.98 7.45
N ALA A 199 -5.55 2.15 7.92
CA ALA A 199 -6.04 3.44 7.43
C ALA A 199 -5.65 3.67 5.96
N TRP A 200 -4.41 3.35 5.56
CA TRP A 200 -4.01 3.39 4.15
C TRP A 200 -4.82 2.41 3.29
N SER A 201 -5.07 1.20 3.80
CA SER A 201 -5.90 0.20 3.09
C SER A 201 -7.32 0.72 2.84
N ARG A 202 -7.92 1.41 3.81
CA ARG A 202 -9.23 2.07 3.66
C ARG A 202 -9.17 3.20 2.62
N GLY A 203 -8.14 4.04 2.67
CA GLY A 203 -7.96 5.12 1.70
C GLY A 203 -7.83 4.60 0.27
N LEU A 204 -7.12 3.49 0.06
CA LEU A 204 -7.02 2.82 -1.24
C LEU A 204 -8.38 2.25 -1.68
N SER A 205 -9.15 1.66 -0.77
CA SER A 205 -10.49 1.15 -1.08
C SER A 205 -11.46 2.26 -1.51
N ASP A 206 -11.41 3.45 -0.87
CA ASP A 206 -12.18 4.62 -1.30
C ASP A 206 -11.81 5.09 -2.71
N ILE A 207 -10.50 5.13 -3.01
CA ILE A 207 -10.00 5.47 -4.35
C ILE A 207 -10.44 4.43 -5.37
N SER A 208 -10.37 3.13 -5.04
CA SER A 208 -10.86 2.05 -5.89
C SER A 208 -12.34 2.19 -6.24
N SER A 209 -13.18 2.58 -5.25
CA SER A 209 -14.60 2.84 -5.47
C SER A 209 -14.84 3.94 -6.49
N THR A 210 -14.03 5.00 -6.42
CA THR A 210 -14.12 6.13 -7.35
C THR A 210 -13.64 5.75 -8.75
N LEU A 211 -12.53 5.01 -8.84
CA LEU A 211 -12.02 4.46 -10.10
C LEU A 211 -13.05 3.54 -10.77
N ALA A 212 -13.78 2.74 -9.98
CA ALA A 212 -14.82 1.87 -10.50
C ALA A 212 -15.93 2.67 -11.20
N LEU A 213 -16.37 3.80 -10.62
CA LEU A 213 -17.35 4.70 -11.24
C LEU A 213 -16.82 5.30 -12.56
N SER A 214 -15.56 5.71 -12.60
CA SER A 214 -14.91 6.19 -13.82
C SER A 214 -14.90 5.10 -14.91
N ILE A 215 -14.49 3.91 -14.55
CA ILE A 215 -14.44 2.76 -15.48
C ILE A 215 -15.83 2.43 -16.00
N GLN A 216 -16.83 2.34 -15.14
CA GLN A 216 -18.22 2.07 -15.52
C GLN A 216 -18.77 3.08 -16.53
N HIS A 217 -18.39 4.34 -16.39
CA HIS A 217 -18.80 5.40 -17.32
C HIS A 217 -18.31 5.14 -18.74
N TRP A 218 -17.12 4.58 -18.91
CA TRP A 218 -16.48 4.34 -20.20
C TRP A 218 -16.63 2.90 -20.73
N THR A 219 -17.25 2.00 -19.96
CA THR A 219 -17.48 0.62 -20.38
C THR A 219 -18.96 0.41 -20.71
N ALA A 220 -19.25 -0.08 -21.93
CA ALA A 220 -20.53 -0.68 -22.21
C ALA A 220 -20.46 -2.18 -21.89
N PRO A 221 -21.55 -2.82 -21.43
CA PRO A 221 -21.60 -4.26 -21.38
C PRO A 221 -21.35 -4.78 -22.80
N SER A 222 -20.34 -5.66 -22.97
CA SER A 222 -20.15 -6.36 -24.22
C SER A 222 -21.45 -7.10 -24.54
N ALA A 223 -22.09 -6.76 -25.67
CA ALA A 223 -23.25 -7.50 -26.12
C ALA A 223 -22.85 -8.97 -26.21
N SER A 224 -23.43 -9.79 -25.35
CA SER A 224 -23.21 -11.23 -25.37
C SER A 224 -23.58 -11.72 -26.78
N GLN A 225 -22.57 -12.14 -27.53
CA GLN A 225 -22.80 -12.84 -28.79
C GLN A 225 -23.48 -14.17 -28.40
N ASN A 226 -24.78 -14.20 -28.59
CA ASN A 226 -25.56 -15.42 -28.64
C ASN A 226 -25.32 -16.16 -29.94
#